data_85fcd8add99e297b369516e15e86cdb2
#
_entry.id   85fcd8add99e297b369516e15e86cdb2
#
_cell.length_a   1.000
_cell.length_b   1.000
_cell.length_c   1.000
_cell.angle_alpha   90.00
_cell.angle_beta   90.00
_cell.angle_gamma   90.00
#
_symmetry.space_group_name_H-M   'P 1'
#
loop_
_entity.id
_entity.type
_entity.pdbx_description
1 polymer ?
#
loop_
_entity_poly.entity_id
_entity_poly.type
_entity_poly.pdbx_seq_one_letter_code
_entity_poly.pdbx_strand_id
1 'polypeptide(L)'
;NDYDSDPIAQIVEWGRQGVVLDATVNLSASPYHANKSGIRVAVARSAAASLNHPFLLANQVGGNDDLLFDGRSVIAWPNGTAVIAPAWKEGILIADLSSPEGCVWIGDGELSILGSDEEIEDEEDDLLDAIIIGLSDYCRKSGISKIVLGLSGGIDSALAACVASA
;
A
#
# COMPACT_ATOMS: atom_id res chain seq x y z
N ASN A 1 10.55 -11.75 -14.33
CA ASN A 1 11.06 -12.03 -12.97
C ASN A 1 12.57 -12.06 -13.02
N ASP A 2 13.22 -11.17 -12.27
CA ASP A 2 14.69 -11.11 -12.16
C ASP A 2 15.23 -12.07 -11.06
N TYR A 3 14.39 -12.97 -10.56
CA TYR A 3 14.76 -13.95 -9.54
C TYR A 3 14.90 -15.33 -10.17
N ASP A 4 15.94 -16.06 -9.79
CA ASP A 4 16.22 -17.43 -10.24
C ASP A 4 15.15 -18.46 -9.82
N SER A 5 14.25 -18.08 -8.90
CA SER A 5 13.13 -18.90 -8.44
C SER A 5 11.89 -18.06 -8.16
N ASP A 6 10.72 -18.59 -8.51
CA ASP A 6 9.42 -18.00 -8.16
C ASP A 6 9.00 -18.46 -6.75
N PRO A 7 8.92 -17.56 -5.75
CA PRO A 7 8.54 -17.92 -4.38
C PRO A 7 7.14 -18.56 -4.30
N ILE A 8 6.19 -18.10 -5.12
CA ILE A 8 4.83 -18.65 -5.14
C ILE A 8 4.86 -20.10 -5.63
N ALA A 9 5.60 -20.38 -6.69
CA ALA A 9 5.76 -21.75 -7.21
C ALA A 9 6.42 -22.67 -6.17
N GLN A 10 7.37 -22.18 -5.38
CA GLN A 10 7.98 -22.96 -4.30
C GLN A 10 6.97 -23.30 -3.19
N ILE A 11 6.16 -22.34 -2.76
CA ILE A 11 5.12 -22.58 -1.74
C ILE A 11 4.08 -23.57 -2.24
N VAL A 12 3.67 -23.48 -3.51
CA VAL A 12 2.77 -24.45 -4.15
C VAL A 12 3.37 -25.84 -4.12
N GLU A 13 4.67 -25.98 -4.41
CA GLU A 13 5.34 -27.27 -4.37
C GLU A 13 5.42 -27.87 -2.95
N TRP A 14 5.66 -27.03 -1.92
CA TRP A 14 5.58 -27.48 -0.53
C TRP A 14 4.18 -27.97 -0.16
N GLY A 15 3.12 -27.32 -0.65
CA GLY A 15 1.74 -27.78 -0.49
C GLY A 15 1.52 -29.16 -1.09
N ARG A 16 2.08 -29.45 -2.28
CA ARG A 16 2.03 -30.79 -2.90
C ARG A 16 2.78 -31.85 -2.10
N GLN A 17 3.79 -31.44 -1.34
CA GLN A 17 4.55 -32.30 -0.43
C GLN A 17 3.87 -32.48 0.94
N GLY A 18 2.67 -31.92 1.14
CA GLY A 18 1.86 -32.09 2.33
C GLY A 18 2.04 -30.98 3.39
N VAL A 19 2.74 -29.90 3.08
CA VAL A 19 2.77 -28.72 3.96
C VAL A 19 1.44 -28.00 3.87
N VAL A 20 0.77 -27.82 5.00
CA VAL A 20 -0.49 -27.08 5.09
C VAL A 20 -0.20 -25.68 5.63
N LEU A 21 -0.66 -24.67 4.92
CA LEU A 21 -0.54 -23.25 5.30
C LEU A 21 -1.93 -22.63 5.30
N ASP A 22 -2.24 -21.86 6.36
CA ASP A 22 -3.50 -21.12 6.47
C ASP A 22 -3.46 -19.78 5.70
N ALA A 23 -2.28 -19.21 5.53
CA ALA A 23 -2.05 -17.98 4.78
C ALA A 23 -0.59 -17.82 4.38
N THR A 24 -0.34 -16.94 3.40
CA THR A 24 1.01 -16.47 3.04
C THR A 24 1.10 -14.96 3.28
N VAL A 25 2.16 -14.51 3.92
CA VAL A 25 2.43 -13.10 4.18
C VAL A 25 3.66 -12.64 3.41
N ASN A 26 3.50 -11.57 2.65
CA ASN A 26 4.58 -10.86 1.97
C ASN A 26 4.80 -9.50 2.65
N LEU A 27 5.95 -9.33 3.29
CA LEU A 27 6.39 -8.03 3.81
C LEU A 27 7.10 -7.28 2.69
N SER A 28 6.58 -6.12 2.31
CA SER A 28 6.97 -5.40 1.11
C SER A 28 7.37 -3.95 1.40
N ALA A 29 8.37 -3.47 0.67
CA ALA A 29 8.70 -2.07 0.51
C ALA A 29 8.61 -1.75 -1.00
N SER A 30 7.39 -1.82 -1.54
CA SER A 30 7.12 -1.57 -2.95
C SER A 30 6.98 -0.08 -3.19
N PRO A 31 7.94 0.60 -3.88
CA PRO A 31 7.88 2.03 -4.09
C PRO A 31 6.65 2.43 -4.90
N TYR A 32 6.11 3.60 -4.55
CA TYR A 32 5.02 4.22 -5.28
C TYR A 32 5.49 4.66 -6.69
N HIS A 33 4.65 4.43 -7.64
CA HIS A 33 4.59 5.17 -8.91
C HIS A 33 3.17 5.03 -9.47
N ALA A 34 2.76 5.96 -10.31
CA ALA A 34 1.43 5.98 -10.92
C ALA A 34 1.04 4.60 -11.48
N ASN A 35 -0.21 4.20 -11.31
CA ASN A 35 -0.80 2.93 -11.78
C ASN A 35 -0.26 1.63 -11.12
N LYS A 36 0.62 1.69 -10.13
CA LYS A 36 1.21 0.49 -9.53
C LYS A 36 0.28 -0.23 -8.56
N SER A 37 -0.63 0.49 -7.90
CA SER A 37 -1.55 -0.09 -6.92
C SER A 37 -2.43 -1.16 -7.52
N GLY A 38 -2.99 -0.94 -8.71
CA GLY A 38 -3.75 -1.96 -9.44
C GLY A 38 -2.93 -3.21 -9.78
N ILE A 39 -1.65 -3.03 -10.12
CA ILE A 39 -0.73 -4.16 -10.38
C ILE A 39 -0.50 -4.97 -9.12
N ARG A 40 -0.29 -4.33 -7.95
CA ARG A 40 -0.11 -5.05 -6.67
C ARG A 40 -1.33 -5.87 -6.29
N VAL A 41 -2.52 -5.31 -6.46
CA VAL A 41 -3.78 -6.03 -6.21
C VAL A 41 -3.91 -7.23 -7.12
N ALA A 42 -3.63 -7.07 -8.42
CA ALA A 42 -3.66 -8.17 -9.38
C ALA A 42 -2.66 -9.29 -9.03
N VAL A 43 -1.45 -8.91 -8.60
CA VAL A 43 -0.42 -9.88 -8.13
C VAL A 43 -0.89 -10.61 -6.88
N ALA A 44 -1.46 -9.90 -5.89
CA ALA A 44 -1.97 -10.51 -4.66
C ALA A 44 -3.11 -11.50 -4.95
N ARG A 45 -4.06 -11.14 -5.81
CA ARG A 45 -5.16 -12.01 -6.26
C ARG A 45 -4.63 -13.27 -6.96
N SER A 46 -3.68 -13.09 -7.88
CA SER A 46 -3.07 -14.21 -8.61
C SER A 46 -2.32 -15.16 -7.66
N ALA A 47 -1.61 -14.61 -6.67
CA ALA A 47 -0.92 -15.40 -5.65
C ALA A 47 -1.92 -16.19 -4.80
N ALA A 48 -2.96 -15.54 -4.26
CA ALA A 48 -3.99 -16.22 -3.46
C ALA A 48 -4.68 -17.36 -4.23
N ALA A 49 -5.02 -17.13 -5.49
CA ALA A 49 -5.62 -18.15 -6.35
C ALA A 49 -4.67 -19.33 -6.59
N SER A 50 -3.38 -19.06 -6.83
CA SER A 50 -2.38 -20.11 -7.06
C SER A 50 -2.09 -20.94 -5.80
N LEU A 51 -2.09 -20.28 -4.64
CA LEU A 51 -1.81 -20.89 -3.33
C LEU A 51 -3.02 -21.61 -2.73
N ASN A 52 -4.23 -21.29 -3.19
CA ASN A 52 -5.51 -21.75 -2.67
C ASN A 52 -5.71 -21.45 -1.16
N HIS A 53 -5.12 -20.34 -0.67
CA HIS A 53 -5.32 -19.77 0.65
C HIS A 53 -5.08 -18.25 0.61
N PRO A 54 -5.48 -17.47 1.64
CA PRO A 54 -5.30 -16.03 1.65
C PRO A 54 -3.84 -15.61 1.49
N PHE A 55 -3.64 -14.55 0.70
CA PHE A 55 -2.35 -13.90 0.51
C PHE A 55 -2.40 -12.47 1.05
N LEU A 56 -1.52 -12.15 1.98
CA LEU A 56 -1.42 -10.86 2.63
C LEU A 56 -0.15 -10.15 2.15
N LEU A 57 -0.32 -8.98 1.54
CA LEU A 57 0.79 -8.09 1.17
C LEU A 57 0.78 -6.89 2.11
N ALA A 58 1.71 -6.85 3.06
CA ALA A 58 1.90 -5.71 3.94
C ALA A 58 2.95 -4.79 3.33
N ASN A 59 2.53 -3.61 2.87
CA ASN A 59 3.41 -2.64 2.23
C ASN A 59 3.78 -1.50 3.19
N GLN A 60 4.97 -0.97 3.02
CA GLN A 60 5.45 0.21 3.74
C GLN A 60 4.66 1.46 3.34
N VAL A 61 4.59 2.46 4.23
CA VAL A 61 4.04 3.78 3.96
C VAL A 61 5.05 4.88 4.30
N GLY A 62 4.99 6.00 3.57
CA GLY A 62 5.80 7.19 3.81
C GLY A 62 7.01 7.34 2.90
N GLY A 63 7.77 8.41 3.10
CA GLY A 63 8.97 8.74 2.32
C GLY A 63 10.25 8.19 2.96
N ASN A 64 11.17 7.66 2.17
CA ASN A 64 12.50 7.29 2.62
C ASN A 64 13.52 7.51 1.51
N ASP A 65 14.48 8.40 1.74
CA ASP A 65 15.40 8.88 0.71
C ASP A 65 14.66 9.39 -0.52
N ASP A 66 14.94 8.84 -1.69
CA ASP A 66 14.30 9.21 -2.97
C ASP A 66 13.03 8.39 -3.29
N LEU A 67 12.56 7.58 -2.33
CA LEU A 67 11.43 6.66 -2.52
C LEU A 67 10.23 7.08 -1.68
N LEU A 68 9.06 6.93 -2.26
CA LEU A 68 7.77 7.04 -1.57
C LEU A 68 7.07 5.67 -1.55
N PHE A 69 6.35 5.41 -0.49
CA PHE A 69 5.59 4.18 -0.31
C PHE A 69 4.15 4.54 0.07
N ASP A 70 3.22 4.12 -0.75
CA ASP A 70 1.80 4.49 -0.65
C ASP A 70 0.99 3.62 0.32
N GLY A 71 1.62 2.65 1.00
CA GLY A 71 0.90 1.70 1.82
C GLY A 71 0.05 0.78 0.95
N ARG A 72 -1.29 0.96 1.00
CA ARG A 72 -2.24 0.12 0.25
C ARG A 72 -1.91 -1.37 0.40
N SER A 73 -1.71 -1.80 1.65
CA SER A 73 -1.59 -3.21 1.97
C SER A 73 -2.82 -3.97 1.51
N VAL A 74 -2.64 -5.21 1.06
CA VAL A 74 -3.71 -5.98 0.41
C VAL A 74 -3.87 -7.31 1.12
N ILE A 75 -5.11 -7.72 1.37
CA ILE A 75 -5.46 -9.11 1.65
C ILE A 75 -6.28 -9.61 0.48
N ALA A 76 -5.85 -10.71 -0.13
CA ALA A 76 -6.56 -11.35 -1.24
C ALA A 76 -6.93 -12.78 -0.88
N TRP A 77 -8.13 -13.21 -1.27
CA TRP A 77 -8.64 -14.56 -1.07
C TRP A 77 -8.64 -15.37 -2.38
N PRO A 78 -8.64 -16.71 -2.30
CA PRO A 78 -8.61 -17.58 -3.48
C PRO A 78 -9.76 -17.37 -4.46
N ASN A 79 -10.90 -16.87 -3.99
CA ASN A 79 -12.08 -16.56 -4.81
C ASN A 79 -11.91 -15.29 -5.68
N GLY A 80 -10.77 -14.61 -5.60
CA GLY A 80 -10.46 -13.39 -6.33
C GLY A 80 -10.86 -12.10 -5.62
N THR A 81 -11.55 -12.17 -4.48
CA THR A 81 -11.87 -11.00 -3.67
C THR A 81 -10.61 -10.42 -3.03
N ALA A 82 -10.54 -9.10 -2.91
CA ALA A 82 -9.44 -8.43 -2.20
C ALA A 82 -9.96 -7.25 -1.36
N VAL A 83 -9.32 -7.02 -0.24
CA VAL A 83 -9.49 -5.81 0.60
C VAL A 83 -8.18 -5.05 0.60
N ILE A 84 -8.28 -3.73 0.41
CA ILE A 84 -7.13 -2.83 0.28
C ILE A 84 -7.16 -1.85 1.45
N ALA A 85 -6.05 -1.73 2.16
CA ALA A 85 -5.89 -0.70 3.19
C ALA A 85 -5.81 0.69 2.55
N PRO A 86 -6.20 1.75 3.28
CA PRO A 86 -6.10 3.12 2.81
C PRO A 86 -4.70 3.50 2.34
N ALA A 87 -4.64 4.37 1.33
CA ALA A 87 -3.40 4.94 0.84
C ALA A 87 -2.81 5.94 1.84
N TRP A 88 -1.50 6.08 1.85
CA TRP A 88 -0.73 7.10 2.54
C TRP A 88 -0.95 7.17 4.06
N LYS A 89 -1.55 6.14 4.68
CA LYS A 89 -1.86 6.09 6.11
C LYS A 89 -1.20 4.91 6.80
N GLU A 90 -0.61 5.19 7.96
CA GLU A 90 -0.15 4.14 8.88
C GLU A 90 -1.33 3.58 9.68
N GLY A 91 -1.38 2.25 9.84
CA GLY A 91 -2.46 1.64 10.61
C GLY A 91 -2.38 0.13 10.67
N ILE A 92 -3.44 -0.47 11.20
CA ILE A 92 -3.58 -1.91 11.38
C ILE A 92 -4.82 -2.37 10.62
N LEU A 93 -4.65 -3.29 9.68
CA LEU A 93 -5.73 -3.99 9.01
C LEU A 93 -5.98 -5.33 9.72
N ILE A 94 -7.19 -5.50 10.23
CA ILE A 94 -7.65 -6.72 10.91
C ILE A 94 -8.66 -7.42 10.01
N ALA A 95 -8.47 -8.70 9.78
CA ALA A 95 -9.35 -9.53 8.95
C ALA A 95 -9.50 -10.93 9.51
N ASP A 96 -10.66 -11.54 9.27
CA ASP A 96 -10.85 -12.98 9.37
C ASP A 96 -10.37 -13.61 8.05
N LEU A 97 -9.40 -14.52 8.13
CA LEU A 97 -8.85 -15.15 6.93
C LEU A 97 -9.83 -16.11 6.25
N SER A 98 -10.89 -16.52 6.95
CA SER A 98 -11.95 -17.37 6.38
C SER A 98 -12.97 -16.60 5.54
N SER A 99 -13.05 -15.26 5.69
CA SER A 99 -14.03 -14.41 5.00
C SER A 99 -13.43 -13.04 4.66
N PRO A 100 -13.70 -12.50 3.46
CA PRO A 100 -13.35 -11.12 3.13
C PRO A 100 -14.25 -10.07 3.79
N GLU A 101 -15.34 -10.51 4.44
CA GLU A 101 -16.28 -9.60 5.08
C GLU A 101 -15.81 -9.15 6.47
N GLY A 102 -16.17 -7.92 6.84
CA GLY A 102 -15.90 -7.40 8.19
C GLY A 102 -14.43 -7.06 8.45
N CYS A 103 -13.64 -6.80 7.42
CA CYS A 103 -12.29 -6.28 7.58
C CYS A 103 -12.33 -4.90 8.24
N VAL A 104 -11.46 -4.69 9.20
CA VAL A 104 -11.42 -3.45 10.00
C VAL A 104 -10.06 -2.79 9.84
N TRP A 105 -10.08 -1.51 9.50
CA TRP A 105 -8.91 -0.64 9.54
C TRP A 105 -8.90 0.21 10.79
N ILE A 106 -7.76 0.29 11.44
CA ILE A 106 -7.52 1.18 12.58
C ILE A 106 -6.32 2.06 12.23
N GLY A 107 -6.57 3.35 11.99
CA GLY A 107 -5.56 4.35 11.68
C GLY A 107 -5.98 5.72 12.16
N ASP A 108 -5.04 6.61 12.48
CA ASP A 108 -5.27 7.97 12.97
C ASP A 108 -6.22 8.05 14.19
N GLY A 109 -6.33 6.98 14.97
CA GLY A 109 -7.24 6.87 16.12
C GLY A 109 -8.69 6.57 15.74
N GLU A 110 -8.98 6.33 14.48
CA GLU A 110 -10.30 5.99 13.95
C GLU A 110 -10.37 4.52 13.55
N LEU A 111 -11.58 3.97 13.61
CA LEU A 111 -11.91 2.62 13.16
C LEU A 111 -12.88 2.72 11.99
N SER A 112 -12.56 2.06 10.89
CA SER A 112 -13.44 1.94 9.73
C SER A 112 -13.57 0.50 9.27
N ILE A 113 -14.74 0.15 8.75
CA ILE A 113 -14.99 -1.15 8.11
C ILE A 113 -14.67 -0.97 6.63
N LEU A 114 -13.78 -1.82 6.12
CA LEU A 114 -13.40 -1.80 4.71
C LEU A 114 -14.28 -2.77 3.91
N GLY A 115 -14.75 -2.29 2.77
CA GLY A 115 -15.39 -3.11 1.76
C GLY A 115 -14.38 -3.94 0.96
N SER A 116 -14.87 -5.01 0.35
CA SER A 116 -14.09 -5.75 -0.63
C SER A 116 -14.22 -5.10 -2.01
N ASP A 117 -13.15 -5.19 -2.79
CA ASP A 117 -13.09 -4.75 -4.20
C ASP A 117 -13.41 -3.24 -4.40
N GLU A 118 -13.13 -2.42 -3.39
CA GLU A 118 -13.23 -0.97 -3.53
C GLU A 118 -12.27 -0.45 -4.63
N GLU A 119 -12.76 0.54 -5.37
CA GLU A 119 -11.97 1.18 -6.43
C GLU A 119 -10.78 1.94 -5.81
N ILE A 120 -9.67 1.93 -6.53
CA ILE A 120 -8.49 2.72 -6.17
C ILE A 120 -8.76 4.18 -6.53
N GLU A 121 -8.47 5.09 -5.61
CA GLU A 121 -8.63 6.54 -5.75
C GLU A 121 -8.03 7.09 -7.06
N ASP A 122 -8.51 8.26 -7.48
CA ASP A 122 -8.08 8.95 -8.70
C ASP A 122 -6.57 9.25 -8.66
N GLU A 123 -5.91 9.12 -9.80
CA GLU A 123 -4.46 9.30 -9.94
C GLU A 123 -3.99 10.72 -9.64
N GLU A 124 -4.81 11.74 -9.88
CA GLU A 124 -4.44 13.13 -9.66
C GLU A 124 -4.39 13.45 -8.16
N ASP A 125 -5.37 13.00 -7.38
CA ASP A 125 -5.40 13.15 -5.93
C ASP A 125 -4.26 12.35 -5.28
N ASP A 126 -4.02 11.13 -5.76
CA ASP A 126 -2.94 10.26 -5.29
C ASP A 126 -1.54 10.87 -5.51
N LEU A 127 -1.33 11.59 -6.62
CA LEU A 127 -0.08 12.29 -6.88
C LEU A 127 0.13 13.47 -5.95
N LEU A 128 -0.93 14.22 -5.64
CA LEU A 128 -0.87 15.33 -4.69
C LEU A 128 -0.50 14.85 -3.28
N ASP A 129 -1.16 13.79 -2.81
CA ASP A 129 -0.86 13.16 -1.53
C ASP A 129 0.57 12.63 -1.46
N ALA A 130 1.07 12.03 -2.54
CA ALA A 130 2.45 11.58 -2.65
C ALA A 130 3.44 12.74 -2.43
N ILE A 131 3.20 13.90 -3.05
CA ILE A 131 4.07 15.07 -2.93
C ILE A 131 4.01 15.65 -1.51
N ILE A 132 2.82 15.76 -0.92
CA ILE A 132 2.61 16.28 0.44
C ILE A 132 3.34 15.39 1.46
N ILE A 133 3.11 14.09 1.41
CA ILE A 133 3.72 13.13 2.33
C ILE A 133 5.23 13.05 2.15
N GLY A 134 5.70 13.09 0.89
CA GLY A 134 7.12 13.13 0.60
C GLY A 134 7.81 14.31 1.23
N LEU A 135 7.26 15.51 1.09
CA LEU A 135 7.79 16.73 1.70
C LEU A 135 7.71 16.68 3.23
N SER A 136 6.57 16.29 3.77
CA SER A 136 6.34 16.20 5.22
C SER A 136 7.32 15.23 5.88
N ASP A 137 7.46 14.02 5.33
CA ASP A 137 8.37 13.01 5.84
C ASP A 137 9.84 13.41 5.71
N TYR A 138 10.22 14.04 4.60
CA TYR A 138 11.56 14.57 4.45
C TYR A 138 11.88 15.63 5.51
N CYS A 139 10.98 16.58 5.72
CA CYS A 139 11.14 17.60 6.76
C CYS A 139 11.22 16.98 8.16
N ARG A 140 10.30 16.09 8.50
CA ARG A 140 10.23 15.41 9.80
C ARG A 140 11.50 14.62 10.08
N LYS A 141 11.96 13.81 9.14
CA LYS A 141 13.14 12.94 9.27
C LYS A 141 14.45 13.72 9.27
N SER A 142 14.49 14.86 8.58
CA SER A 142 15.65 15.77 8.57
C SER A 142 15.66 16.79 9.71
N GLY A 143 14.66 16.79 10.58
CA GLY A 143 14.56 17.75 11.70
C GLY A 143 14.23 19.19 11.24
N ILE A 144 13.68 19.35 10.03
CA ILE A 144 13.28 20.65 9.49
C ILE A 144 11.89 21.01 10.03
N SER A 145 11.83 22.06 10.86
CA SER A 145 10.58 22.52 11.47
C SER A 145 9.99 23.79 10.83
N LYS A 146 10.71 24.41 9.91
CA LYS A 146 10.30 25.64 9.23
C LYS A 146 10.79 25.66 7.80
N ILE A 147 9.88 26.00 6.90
CA ILE A 147 10.16 26.22 5.47
C ILE A 147 9.98 27.69 5.15
N VAL A 148 10.85 28.26 4.33
CA VAL A 148 10.72 29.62 3.80
C VAL A 148 10.61 29.51 2.29
N LEU A 149 9.57 30.11 1.74
CA LEU A 149 9.28 30.07 0.31
C LEU A 149 9.12 31.50 -0.24
N GLY A 150 9.73 31.77 -1.37
CA GLY A 150 9.53 33.00 -2.14
C GLY A 150 8.35 32.84 -3.09
N LEU A 151 7.27 33.65 -2.88
CA LEU A 151 6.12 33.68 -3.78
C LEU A 151 6.39 34.68 -4.92
N SER A 152 6.62 34.18 -6.14
CA SER A 152 6.84 35.00 -7.33
C SER A 152 5.55 35.55 -7.96
N GLY A 153 4.37 35.06 -7.52
CA GLY A 153 3.08 35.31 -8.15
C GLY A 153 2.74 34.35 -9.30
N GLY A 154 3.63 33.42 -9.63
CA GLY A 154 3.39 32.34 -10.59
C GLY A 154 2.72 31.12 -9.95
N ILE A 155 2.09 30.30 -10.80
CA ILE A 155 1.37 29.10 -10.37
C ILE A 155 2.26 28.08 -9.65
N ASP A 156 3.50 27.91 -10.09
CA ASP A 156 4.46 26.95 -9.52
C ASP A 156 4.76 27.28 -8.04
N SER A 157 5.04 28.57 -7.76
CA SER A 157 5.30 29.01 -6.39
C SER A 157 4.05 28.94 -5.50
N ALA A 158 2.86 29.17 -6.08
CA ALA A 158 1.59 29.02 -5.38
C ALA A 158 1.32 27.54 -5.04
N LEU A 159 1.52 26.62 -5.98
CA LEU A 159 1.38 25.19 -5.74
C LEU A 159 2.37 24.71 -4.68
N ALA A 160 3.64 25.13 -4.77
CA ALA A 160 4.66 24.78 -3.77
C ALA A 160 4.28 25.29 -2.36
N ALA A 161 3.65 26.48 -2.26
CA ALA A 161 3.15 27.00 -0.99
C ALA A 161 1.97 26.17 -0.45
N CYS A 162 1.04 25.76 -1.31
CA CYS A 162 -0.06 24.88 -0.92
C CYS A 162 0.44 23.54 -0.38
N VAL A 163 1.33 22.89 -1.09
CA VAL A 163 1.96 21.61 -0.67
C VAL A 163 2.71 21.78 0.66
N ALA A 164 3.44 22.89 0.84
CA ALA A 164 4.19 23.12 2.08
C ALA A 164 3.32 23.51 3.29
N SER A 165 2.04 23.84 3.07
CA SER A 165 1.08 24.21 4.12
C SER A 165 0.09 23.12 4.49
N ALA A 166 0.02 22.04 3.69
CA ALA A 166 -0.80 20.87 3.94
C ALA A 166 -0.15 19.96 4.99
#